data_6f212c68027c5e4a8117818cf090518d
#
_entry.id   6f212c68027c5e4a8117818cf090518d
#
_cell.length_a   1.000
_cell.length_b   1.000
_cell.length_c   1.000
_cell.angle_alpha   90.00
_cell.angle_beta   90.00
_cell.angle_gamma   90.00
#
_symmetry.space_group_name_H-M   'P 1'
#
loop_
_entity.id
_entity.type
_entity.pdbx_description
1 polymer ?
#
loop_
_entity_poly.entity_id
_entity_poly.type
_entity_poly.pdbx_seq_one_letter_code
_entity_poly.pdbx_strand_id
1 'polypeptide(L)'
;MKMVENGSNKYIIGVLVLLLFSLRLFSQTNLSGKPGLLYTPSALELKDGDFQFGYNYNPIHYGLIGAKKNPEQVWYARLTLIPRFEISISLLQMLNSKYRDVSQIQGIGDRSMDFRYLILRETPKRPSLTVIMTAPFIIHGPMLTHVLVATKNFTLTDSWKLETSIGYGSPYYIYRAVSNNSNSTFLKGFVLQKKSTNNFKNHYLEGPFGGAILHFRKKAGLMVEYDSQHINVGGYVTFFKKWTLQAGLLNGDQVMFGTSLNTNLLKSLTFLKKK
;
A
#
# COMPACT_ATOMS: atom_id res chain seq x y z
N MET A 1 -10.13 -51.37 4.76
CA MET A 1 -10.43 -49.96 4.67
C MET A 1 -9.10 -49.21 4.62
N LYS A 2 -8.57 -48.90 3.40
CA LYS A 2 -7.28 -48.22 3.22
C LYS A 2 -7.51 -46.73 3.40
N MET A 3 -6.83 -46.14 4.38
CA MET A 3 -6.76 -44.70 4.53
C MET A 3 -6.04 -44.08 3.30
N VAL A 4 -6.75 -43.27 2.57
CA VAL A 4 -6.15 -42.42 1.53
C VAL A 4 -5.40 -41.28 2.27
N GLU A 5 -4.09 -41.43 2.42
CA GLU A 5 -3.22 -40.41 2.98
C GLU A 5 -3.22 -39.18 2.08
N ASN A 6 -3.59 -38.08 2.66
CA ASN A 6 -3.87 -36.80 2.04
C ASN A 6 -2.55 -36.14 1.53
N GLY A 7 -2.15 -36.49 0.30
CA GLY A 7 -0.96 -35.95 -0.35
C GLY A 7 -1.02 -34.43 -0.57
N SER A 8 -2.21 -33.85 -0.60
CA SER A 8 -2.45 -32.42 -0.83
C SER A 8 -1.78 -31.52 0.20
N ASN A 9 -1.79 -31.90 1.48
CA ASN A 9 -1.18 -31.06 2.53
C ASN A 9 0.35 -30.96 2.43
N LYS A 10 1.01 -32.03 1.94
CA LYS A 10 2.48 -31.99 1.76
C LYS A 10 2.91 -31.04 0.66
N TYR A 11 2.11 -30.92 -0.41
CA TYR A 11 2.37 -29.95 -1.48
C TYR A 11 2.10 -28.52 -1.04
N ILE A 12 1.06 -28.26 -0.26
CA ILE A 12 0.73 -26.95 0.29
C ILE A 12 1.84 -26.47 1.24
N ILE A 13 2.29 -27.35 2.15
CA ILE A 13 3.42 -27.04 3.05
C ILE A 13 4.71 -26.83 2.26
N GLY A 14 4.98 -27.66 1.23
CA GLY A 14 6.13 -27.48 0.34
C GLY A 14 6.12 -26.14 -0.41
N VAL A 15 4.96 -25.71 -0.91
CA VAL A 15 4.79 -24.40 -1.57
C VAL A 15 4.95 -23.26 -0.57
N LEU A 16 4.40 -23.37 0.64
CA LEU A 16 4.58 -22.40 1.71
C LEU A 16 6.06 -22.29 2.12
N VAL A 17 6.77 -23.39 2.28
CA VAL A 17 8.21 -23.42 2.59
C VAL A 17 9.03 -22.85 1.43
N LEU A 18 8.69 -23.14 0.19
CA LEU A 18 9.35 -22.57 -1.00
C LEU A 18 9.14 -21.06 -1.15
N LEU A 19 7.97 -20.55 -0.81
CA LEU A 19 7.73 -19.12 -0.73
C LEU A 19 8.63 -18.43 0.31
N LEU A 20 9.12 -19.15 1.32
CA LEU A 20 10.03 -18.66 2.33
C LEU A 20 11.48 -18.51 1.86
N PHE A 21 11.93 -19.15 0.77
CA PHE A 21 13.33 -19.18 0.34
C PHE A 21 13.73 -18.20 -0.78
N SER A 22 12.82 -17.47 -1.41
CA SER A 22 13.16 -16.48 -2.44
C SER A 22 13.80 -15.23 -1.84
N LEU A 23 15.07 -15.01 -2.16
CA LEU A 23 15.89 -13.92 -1.62
C LEU A 23 15.60 -12.60 -2.35
N ARG A 24 15.45 -11.53 -1.57
CA ARG A 24 15.53 -10.09 -1.85
C ARG A 24 14.24 -9.39 -2.24
N LEU A 25 13.87 -8.46 -1.43
CA LEU A 25 13.62 -7.02 -1.63
C LEU A 25 12.87 -6.50 -0.41
N PHE A 26 13.39 -5.45 0.18
CA PHE A 26 12.78 -4.77 1.31
C PHE A 26 12.01 -3.62 0.74
N SER A 27 10.72 -3.59 0.91
CA SER A 27 9.93 -2.41 0.70
C SER A 27 9.07 -2.21 1.93
N GLN A 28 9.44 -1.20 2.70
CA GLN A 28 8.54 -0.62 3.68
C GLN A 28 7.27 -0.18 2.94
N THR A 29 6.10 -0.34 3.58
CA THR A 29 4.82 0.03 2.97
C THR A 29 4.07 1.03 3.83
N ASN A 30 3.35 1.91 3.15
CA ASN A 30 2.44 2.83 3.79
C ASN A 30 1.11 2.14 4.16
N LEU A 31 0.17 2.90 4.74
CA LEU A 31 -1.15 2.43 5.16
C LEU A 31 -1.87 1.62 4.07
N SER A 32 -1.80 2.05 2.83
CA SER A 32 -2.50 1.41 1.69
C SER A 32 -1.68 0.35 0.95
N GLY A 33 -0.51 -0.04 1.47
CA GLY A 33 0.34 -1.08 0.91
C GLY A 33 1.28 -0.65 -0.21
N LYS A 34 1.38 0.64 -0.52
CA LYS A 34 2.35 1.18 -1.47
C LYS A 34 3.73 1.29 -0.81
N PRO A 35 4.84 1.22 -1.58
CA PRO A 35 6.15 1.57 -1.04
C PRO A 35 6.11 2.94 -0.41
N GLY A 36 6.68 3.10 0.79
CA GLY A 36 6.67 4.39 1.47
C GLY A 36 6.86 4.33 2.97
N LEU A 37 6.41 5.35 3.67
CA LEU A 37 6.52 5.52 5.12
C LEU A 37 5.28 4.96 5.85
N LEU A 38 4.65 5.73 6.74
CA LEU A 38 3.42 5.31 7.43
C LEU A 38 2.18 5.59 6.56
N TYR A 39 2.04 6.81 6.09
CA TYR A 39 0.95 7.28 5.21
C TYR A 39 1.43 7.65 3.83
N THR A 40 2.62 8.22 3.71
CA THR A 40 3.13 8.78 2.46
C THR A 40 3.77 7.71 1.58
N PRO A 41 3.48 7.68 0.27
CA PRO A 41 4.15 6.79 -0.67
C PRO A 41 5.55 7.31 -1.03
N SER A 42 6.38 6.39 -1.56
CA SER A 42 7.70 6.71 -2.12
C SER A 42 7.80 6.28 -3.59
N ALA A 43 8.79 6.82 -4.30
CA ALA A 43 9.08 6.49 -5.69
C ALA A 43 10.13 5.37 -5.85
N LEU A 44 10.23 4.47 -4.87
CA LEU A 44 11.18 3.35 -4.94
C LEU A 44 10.93 2.48 -6.16
N GLU A 45 12.01 2.09 -6.84
CA GLU A 45 11.94 1.11 -7.92
C GLU A 45 11.76 -0.29 -7.34
N LEU A 46 10.73 -0.99 -7.80
CA LEU A 46 10.45 -2.38 -7.48
C LEU A 46 10.87 -3.29 -8.63
N LYS A 47 11.10 -4.55 -8.32
CA LYS A 47 11.47 -5.55 -9.32
C LYS A 47 10.23 -6.27 -9.84
N ASP A 48 10.32 -6.70 -11.08
CA ASP A 48 9.30 -7.51 -11.70
C ASP A 48 9.01 -8.76 -10.89
N GLY A 49 7.73 -9.09 -10.77
CA GLY A 49 7.26 -10.21 -9.98
C GLY A 49 7.31 -9.99 -8.46
N ASP A 50 7.68 -8.80 -7.98
CA ASP A 50 7.58 -8.52 -6.55
C ASP A 50 6.12 -8.49 -6.12
N PHE A 51 5.80 -9.38 -5.20
CA PHE A 51 4.49 -9.51 -4.57
C PHE A 51 4.61 -9.22 -3.09
N GLN A 52 3.69 -8.43 -2.58
CA GLN A 52 3.58 -8.14 -1.16
C GLN A 52 2.12 -8.24 -0.73
N PHE A 53 1.93 -8.82 0.44
CA PHE A 53 0.64 -8.87 1.14
C PHE A 53 0.84 -8.36 2.56
N GLY A 54 -0.13 -7.62 3.08
CA GLY A 54 0.01 -7.08 4.42
C GLY A 54 -1.28 -6.57 5.03
N TYR A 55 -1.11 -6.09 6.24
CA TYR A 55 -2.16 -5.59 7.12
C TYR A 55 -1.67 -4.34 7.86
N ASN A 56 -2.51 -3.34 7.97
CA ASN A 56 -2.28 -2.15 8.79
C ASN A 56 -3.50 -1.86 9.68
N TYR A 57 -3.23 -1.46 10.90
CA TYR A 57 -4.21 -0.89 11.83
C TYR A 57 -4.12 0.63 11.79
N ASN A 58 -5.27 1.29 11.60
CA ASN A 58 -5.39 2.73 11.59
C ASN A 58 -6.25 3.17 12.79
N PRO A 59 -5.72 4.02 13.71
CA PRO A 59 -6.42 4.35 14.93
C PRO A 59 -7.61 5.28 14.72
N ILE A 60 -8.50 5.32 15.70
CA ILE A 60 -9.84 5.93 15.62
C ILE A 60 -9.85 7.42 15.21
N HIS A 61 -8.87 8.22 15.67
CA HIS A 61 -8.84 9.65 15.34
C HIS A 61 -8.37 9.92 13.92
N TYR A 62 -7.75 8.93 13.28
CA TYR A 62 -7.20 8.98 11.91
C TYR A 62 -8.00 8.13 10.93
N GLY A 63 -9.21 7.72 11.31
CA GLY A 63 -10.12 6.96 10.47
C GLY A 63 -10.45 7.68 9.18
N LEU A 64 -10.36 6.97 8.06
CA LEU A 64 -10.60 7.50 6.72
C LEU A 64 -12.06 7.39 6.27
N ILE A 65 -12.80 6.37 6.75
CA ILE A 65 -14.23 6.19 6.45
C ILE A 65 -15.09 7.07 7.35
N GLY A 66 -14.76 7.11 8.61
CA GLY A 66 -15.55 7.85 9.59
C GLY A 66 -14.65 8.33 10.72
N ALA A 67 -14.00 9.48 10.50
CA ALA A 67 -13.12 10.06 11.52
C ALA A 67 -13.79 10.10 12.91
N LYS A 68 -13.04 9.64 13.92
CA LYS A 68 -13.44 9.62 15.34
C LYS A 68 -14.58 8.67 15.71
N LYS A 69 -15.00 7.76 14.84
CA LYS A 69 -16.07 6.80 15.15
C LYS A 69 -15.52 5.42 15.50
N ASN A 70 -14.68 4.86 14.65
CA ASN A 70 -14.11 3.53 14.81
C ASN A 70 -12.67 3.50 14.29
N PRO A 71 -11.81 2.67 14.90
CA PRO A 71 -10.55 2.34 14.29
C PRO A 71 -10.78 1.52 13.00
N GLU A 72 -9.79 1.50 12.14
CA GLU A 72 -9.87 0.85 10.84
C GLU A 72 -8.76 -0.17 10.68
N GLN A 73 -9.00 -1.14 9.80
CA GLN A 73 -7.99 -2.07 9.32
C GLN A 73 -7.91 -2.01 7.81
N VAL A 74 -6.69 -2.12 7.31
CA VAL A 74 -6.40 -2.13 5.87
C VAL A 74 -5.65 -3.41 5.52
N TRP A 75 -6.29 -4.28 4.77
CA TRP A 75 -5.65 -5.41 4.11
C TRP A 75 -5.22 -4.99 2.72
N TYR A 76 -4.05 -5.39 2.27
CA TYR A 76 -3.59 -5.05 0.94
C TYR A 76 -2.77 -6.16 0.30
N ALA A 77 -2.80 -6.18 -1.02
CA ALA A 77 -1.93 -6.97 -1.86
C ALA A 77 -1.38 -6.09 -2.98
N ARG A 78 -0.12 -6.29 -3.33
CA ARG A 78 0.60 -5.53 -4.35
C ARG A 78 1.41 -6.46 -5.23
N LEU A 79 1.41 -6.20 -6.54
CA LEU A 79 2.17 -6.95 -7.52
C LEU A 79 2.80 -6.01 -8.54
N THR A 80 4.11 -6.15 -8.76
CA THR A 80 4.80 -5.55 -9.88
C THR A 80 4.69 -6.48 -11.09
N LEU A 81 3.82 -6.11 -12.04
CA LEU A 81 3.47 -6.96 -13.19
C LEU A 81 4.55 -6.95 -14.27
N ILE A 82 5.04 -5.78 -14.58
CA ILE A 82 6.06 -5.51 -15.62
C ILE A 82 7.00 -4.42 -15.11
N PRO A 83 8.17 -4.23 -15.73
CA PRO A 83 9.10 -3.19 -15.34
C PRO A 83 8.39 -1.86 -15.13
N ARG A 84 8.58 -1.25 -13.95
CA ARG A 84 8.05 0.06 -13.54
C ARG A 84 6.54 0.15 -13.30
N PHE A 85 5.76 -0.90 -13.57
CA PHE A 85 4.31 -0.87 -13.40
C PHE A 85 3.85 -1.81 -12.30
N GLU A 86 3.10 -1.27 -11.37
CA GLU A 86 2.59 -1.97 -10.18
C GLU A 86 1.10 -1.76 -10.05
N ILE A 87 0.42 -2.81 -9.63
CA ILE A 87 -0.97 -2.78 -9.19
C ILE A 87 -1.01 -3.10 -7.71
N SER A 88 -1.74 -2.32 -6.94
CA SER A 88 -2.07 -2.61 -5.55
C SER A 88 -3.58 -2.61 -5.35
N ILE A 89 -4.05 -3.56 -4.56
CA ILE A 89 -5.45 -3.67 -4.12
C ILE A 89 -5.45 -3.53 -2.62
N SER A 90 -6.33 -2.71 -2.09
CA SER A 90 -6.53 -2.55 -0.66
C SER A 90 -8.00 -2.65 -0.28
N LEU A 91 -8.24 -3.18 0.92
CA LEU A 91 -9.53 -3.35 1.54
C LEU A 91 -9.51 -2.66 2.90
N LEU A 92 -10.26 -1.57 3.01
CA LEU A 92 -10.40 -0.79 4.23
C LEU A 92 -11.71 -1.16 4.92
N GLN A 93 -11.62 -1.54 6.18
CA GLN A 93 -12.78 -1.94 6.98
C GLN A 93 -12.75 -1.21 8.33
N MET A 94 -13.91 -0.73 8.78
CA MET A 94 -14.08 -0.23 10.15
C MET A 94 -14.13 -1.40 11.14
N LEU A 95 -13.36 -1.33 12.20
CA LEU A 95 -13.44 -2.27 13.32
C LEU A 95 -14.59 -1.89 14.26
N ASN A 96 -15.21 -2.90 14.89
CA ASN A 96 -16.32 -2.72 15.84
C ASN A 96 -17.56 -1.98 15.28
N SER A 97 -17.66 -1.85 13.97
CA SER A 97 -18.84 -1.31 13.33
C SER A 97 -19.94 -2.37 13.30
N LYS A 98 -20.99 -2.16 14.10
CA LYS A 98 -22.25 -2.87 13.90
C LYS A 98 -22.90 -2.24 12.65
N TYR A 99 -22.75 -2.87 11.51
CA TYR A 99 -23.57 -2.55 10.32
C TYR A 99 -25.02 -2.81 10.69
N ARG A 100 -25.77 -1.77 10.95
CA ARG A 100 -27.06 -1.81 11.64
C ARG A 100 -28.24 -2.14 10.73
N ASP A 101 -28.03 -2.26 9.43
CA ASP A 101 -29.11 -2.55 8.50
C ASP A 101 -29.00 -3.98 7.95
N VAL A 102 -29.88 -4.83 8.46
CA VAL A 102 -30.02 -6.24 8.06
C VAL A 102 -30.44 -6.40 6.59
N SER A 103 -30.90 -5.31 5.97
CA SER A 103 -31.32 -5.28 4.55
C SER A 103 -30.19 -4.98 3.57
N GLN A 104 -29.05 -4.48 4.03
CA GLN A 104 -27.87 -4.27 3.20
C GLN A 104 -26.91 -5.42 3.39
N ILE A 105 -26.57 -6.08 2.30
CA ILE A 105 -25.47 -7.06 2.22
C ILE A 105 -24.28 -6.44 2.95
N GLN A 106 -23.82 -7.09 4.02
CA GLN A 106 -22.65 -6.64 4.77
C GLN A 106 -21.51 -6.43 3.79
N GLY A 107 -21.20 -5.17 3.48
CA GLY A 107 -20.12 -4.83 2.57
C GLY A 107 -18.82 -5.35 3.16
N ILE A 108 -18.02 -6.04 2.35
CA ILE A 108 -16.70 -6.56 2.74
C ILE A 108 -15.79 -5.42 3.23
N GLY A 109 -16.14 -4.17 2.98
CA GLY A 109 -15.37 -2.95 3.24
C GLY A 109 -15.12 -2.15 1.96
N ASP A 110 -14.51 -0.99 2.09
CA ASP A 110 -14.17 -0.13 0.95
C ASP A 110 -12.94 -0.66 0.23
N ARG A 111 -13.09 -0.94 -1.04
CA ARG A 111 -12.04 -1.50 -1.89
C ARG A 111 -11.40 -0.41 -2.73
N SER A 112 -10.07 -0.43 -2.83
CA SER A 112 -9.30 0.46 -3.68
C SER A 112 -8.34 -0.34 -4.55
N MET A 113 -8.19 0.08 -5.79
CA MET A 113 -7.17 -0.42 -6.71
C MET A 113 -6.36 0.77 -7.21
N ASP A 114 -5.05 0.70 -7.02
CA ASP A 114 -4.14 1.76 -7.44
C ASP A 114 -3.18 1.23 -8.49
N PHE A 115 -2.93 2.07 -9.48
CA PHE A 115 -1.88 1.90 -10.49
C PHE A 115 -0.73 2.82 -10.13
N ARG A 116 0.47 2.26 -10.11
CA ARG A 116 1.70 2.98 -9.87
C ARG A 116 2.65 2.79 -11.04
N TYR A 117 3.16 3.90 -11.59
CA TYR A 117 4.10 3.88 -12.69
C TYR A 117 5.35 4.71 -12.37
N LEU A 118 6.51 4.06 -12.42
CA LEU A 118 7.82 4.69 -12.24
C LEU A 118 8.23 5.41 -13.54
N ILE A 119 8.07 6.72 -13.57
CA ILE A 119 8.39 7.57 -14.72
C ILE A 119 9.92 7.65 -14.93
N LEU A 120 10.63 8.00 -13.85
CA LEU A 120 12.08 8.17 -13.86
C LEU A 120 12.73 7.27 -12.80
N ARG A 121 13.78 6.56 -13.22
CA ARG A 121 14.65 5.83 -12.29
C ARG A 121 15.59 6.79 -11.58
N GLU A 122 15.91 6.45 -10.34
CA GLU A 122 16.95 7.17 -9.60
C GLU A 122 18.32 7.02 -10.26
N THR A 123 19.06 8.10 -10.29
CA THR A 123 20.47 8.12 -10.68
C THR A 123 21.27 8.93 -9.64
N PRO A 124 22.61 8.92 -9.65
CA PRO A 124 23.36 9.75 -8.73
C PRO A 124 22.97 11.23 -8.74
N LYS A 125 22.56 11.76 -9.91
CA LYS A 125 22.24 13.19 -10.11
C LYS A 125 20.77 13.53 -10.00
N ARG A 126 19.83 12.55 -10.05
CA ARG A 126 18.39 12.84 -10.03
C ARG A 126 17.63 11.84 -9.16
N PRO A 127 16.52 12.25 -8.53
CA PRO A 127 15.63 11.35 -7.83
C PRO A 127 14.89 10.41 -8.80
N SER A 128 14.32 9.33 -8.27
CA SER A 128 13.25 8.60 -8.94
C SER A 128 11.96 9.41 -8.91
N LEU A 129 11.08 9.21 -9.88
CA LEU A 129 9.79 9.88 -9.99
C LEU A 129 8.70 8.86 -10.31
N THR A 130 7.63 8.88 -9.57
CA THR A 130 6.50 7.95 -9.71
C THR A 130 5.19 8.71 -9.70
N VAL A 131 4.27 8.28 -10.56
CA VAL A 131 2.85 8.66 -10.50
C VAL A 131 2.04 7.50 -9.93
N ILE A 132 1.07 7.82 -9.09
CA ILE A 132 0.12 6.85 -8.51
C ILE A 132 -1.28 7.38 -8.78
N MET A 133 -2.16 6.50 -9.26
CA MET A 133 -3.55 6.85 -9.55
C MET A 133 -4.46 5.73 -9.09
N THR A 134 -5.51 6.07 -8.35
CA THR A 134 -6.58 5.14 -8.02
C THR A 134 -7.46 4.90 -9.24
N ALA A 135 -7.81 3.65 -9.50
CA ALA A 135 -8.67 3.26 -10.61
C ALA A 135 -10.08 3.88 -10.46
N PRO A 136 -10.64 4.47 -11.51
CA PRO A 136 -11.93 5.17 -11.45
C PRO A 136 -13.15 4.25 -11.38
N PHE A 137 -12.93 2.92 -11.37
CA PHE A 137 -14.02 1.91 -11.35
C PHE A 137 -14.46 1.54 -9.93
N ILE A 138 -13.80 2.09 -8.92
CA ILE A 138 -14.04 1.73 -7.53
C ILE A 138 -15.01 2.74 -6.93
N ILE A 139 -16.02 2.23 -6.26
CA ILE A 139 -17.05 3.02 -5.62
C ILE A 139 -16.45 3.71 -4.39
N HIS A 140 -16.30 5.04 -4.44
CA HIS A 140 -16.08 5.95 -3.32
C HIS A 140 -15.12 5.45 -2.22
N GLY A 141 -13.90 5.05 -2.60
CA GLY A 141 -12.90 4.67 -1.60
C GLY A 141 -12.35 5.90 -0.85
N PRO A 142 -12.24 5.85 0.47
CA PRO A 142 -11.67 6.95 1.25
C PRO A 142 -10.17 7.13 0.99
N MET A 143 -9.48 6.15 0.43
CA MET A 143 -8.06 6.18 0.07
C MET A 143 -7.79 6.59 -1.39
N LEU A 144 -8.71 7.31 -2.02
CA LEU A 144 -8.51 7.82 -3.38
C LEU A 144 -7.24 8.66 -3.48
N THR A 145 -6.36 8.27 -4.40
CA THR A 145 -5.01 8.82 -4.48
C THR A 145 -4.63 9.12 -5.92
N HIS A 146 -4.32 10.39 -6.22
CA HIS A 146 -3.72 10.82 -7.47
C HIS A 146 -2.53 11.67 -7.08
N VAL A 147 -1.34 11.08 -7.04
CA VAL A 147 -0.15 11.72 -6.50
C VAL A 147 1.04 11.56 -7.44
N LEU A 148 1.91 12.56 -7.39
CA LEU A 148 3.25 12.52 -7.95
C LEU A 148 4.24 12.55 -6.80
N VAL A 149 5.20 11.63 -6.78
CA VAL A 149 6.20 11.53 -5.72
C VAL A 149 7.60 11.34 -6.30
N ALA A 150 8.57 12.03 -5.72
CA ALA A 150 9.99 11.88 -6.00
C ALA A 150 10.69 11.30 -4.77
N THR A 151 11.65 10.39 -4.98
CA THR A 151 12.44 9.78 -3.91
C THR A 151 13.92 9.78 -4.25
N LYS A 152 14.75 10.14 -3.27
CA LYS A 152 16.21 10.13 -3.39
C LYS A 152 16.83 9.37 -2.23
N ASN A 153 17.80 8.54 -2.56
CA ASN A 153 18.57 7.74 -1.60
C ASN A 153 19.98 8.28 -1.45
N PHE A 154 20.45 8.38 -0.20
CA PHE A 154 21.78 8.80 0.15
C PHE A 154 22.45 7.70 0.99
N THR A 155 23.57 7.20 0.54
CA THR A 155 24.39 6.27 1.32
C THR A 155 25.25 7.09 2.29
N LEU A 156 24.98 6.98 3.59
CA LEU A 156 25.74 7.70 4.62
C LEU A 156 26.97 6.91 5.04
N THR A 157 26.78 5.59 5.27
CA THR A 157 27.84 4.63 5.55
C THR A 157 27.45 3.26 5.00
N ASP A 158 28.30 2.25 5.13
CA ASP A 158 27.98 0.86 4.75
C ASP A 158 26.74 0.30 5.49
N SER A 159 26.44 0.80 6.66
CA SER A 159 25.31 0.35 7.49
C SER A 159 24.09 1.27 7.43
N TRP A 160 24.28 2.55 7.09
CA TRP A 160 23.23 3.56 7.16
C TRP A 160 22.93 4.15 5.79
N LYS A 161 21.65 4.21 5.45
CA LYS A 161 21.15 4.83 4.23
C LYS A 161 19.97 5.73 4.57
N LEU A 162 19.99 6.94 4.06
CA LEU A 162 18.87 7.88 4.17
C LEU A 162 18.06 7.85 2.86
N GLU A 163 16.77 7.59 2.97
CA GLU A 163 15.79 7.75 1.90
C GLU A 163 14.96 8.99 2.19
N THR A 164 14.81 9.88 1.22
CA THR A 164 13.97 11.06 1.33
C THR A 164 12.94 11.06 0.22
N SER A 165 11.70 11.37 0.56
CA SER A 165 10.58 11.44 -0.39
C SER A 165 9.86 12.78 -0.25
N ILE A 166 9.45 13.35 -1.37
CA ILE A 166 8.60 14.52 -1.45
C ILE A 166 7.57 14.32 -2.56
N GLY A 167 6.37 14.74 -2.35
CA GLY A 167 5.30 14.56 -3.31
C GLY A 167 4.18 15.58 -3.17
N TYR A 168 3.27 15.50 -4.11
CA TYR A 168 2.06 16.31 -4.12
C TYR A 168 0.87 15.44 -4.52
N GLY A 169 -0.18 15.51 -3.73
CA GLY A 169 -1.45 14.83 -3.98
C GLY A 169 -2.49 15.78 -4.53
N SER A 170 -3.18 15.33 -5.57
CA SER A 170 -4.25 16.09 -6.19
C SER A 170 -5.45 16.24 -5.23
N PRO A 171 -6.05 17.44 -5.11
CA PRO A 171 -7.33 17.62 -4.44
C PRO A 171 -8.51 17.07 -5.23
N TYR A 172 -8.28 16.59 -6.45
CA TYR A 172 -9.30 16.01 -7.32
C TYR A 172 -9.06 14.54 -7.55
N TYR A 173 -10.13 13.81 -7.81
CA TYR A 173 -10.09 12.41 -8.22
C TYR A 173 -11.08 12.16 -9.37
N ILE A 174 -10.80 11.11 -10.14
CA ILE A 174 -11.65 10.68 -11.23
C ILE A 174 -12.47 9.49 -10.74
N TYR A 175 -13.79 9.54 -10.93
CA TYR A 175 -14.65 8.40 -10.67
C TYR A 175 -15.61 8.21 -11.85
N ARG A 176 -16.19 7.02 -11.94
CA ARG A 176 -17.20 6.72 -12.93
C ARG A 176 -18.57 6.84 -12.28
N ALA A 177 -19.36 7.84 -12.72
CA ALA A 177 -20.77 7.92 -12.34
C ALA A 177 -21.52 6.74 -12.94
N VAL A 178 -22.17 5.93 -12.10
CA VAL A 178 -23.05 4.85 -12.57
C VAL A 178 -24.31 5.52 -13.10
N SER A 179 -24.47 5.52 -14.41
CA SER A 179 -25.74 5.93 -15.06
C SER A 179 -26.64 4.70 -15.13
N ASN A 180 -27.88 4.84 -14.68
CA ASN A 180 -28.91 3.80 -14.82
C ASN A 180 -29.35 3.59 -16.28
N ASN A 181 -28.84 4.36 -17.22
CA ASN A 181 -29.11 4.20 -18.63
C ASN A 181 -28.19 3.18 -19.28
N SER A 182 -28.71 2.08 -19.75
CA SER A 182 -28.07 0.93 -20.37
C SER A 182 -27.25 1.23 -21.64
N ASN A 183 -27.25 2.46 -22.14
CA ASN A 183 -26.55 2.88 -23.38
C ASN A 183 -25.23 3.65 -23.12
N SER A 184 -24.66 3.60 -21.93
CA SER A 184 -23.38 4.26 -21.67
C SER A 184 -22.21 3.44 -22.20
N THR A 185 -21.54 3.94 -23.24
CA THR A 185 -20.23 3.41 -23.67
C THR A 185 -19.23 3.48 -22.53
N PHE A 186 -18.30 2.52 -22.46
CA PHE A 186 -17.27 2.38 -21.40
C PHE A 186 -16.54 3.70 -21.07
N LEU A 187 -16.32 4.55 -22.07
CA LEU A 187 -15.64 5.85 -21.93
C LEU A 187 -16.55 7.00 -21.48
N LYS A 188 -17.89 6.83 -21.45
CA LYS A 188 -18.82 7.84 -20.94
C LYS A 188 -19.03 7.66 -19.44
N GLY A 189 -19.13 8.76 -18.71
CA GLY A 189 -19.45 8.77 -17.29
C GLY A 189 -18.26 9.00 -16.36
N PHE A 190 -17.07 9.29 -16.87
CA PHE A 190 -15.96 9.73 -16.01
C PHE A 190 -16.18 11.19 -15.60
N VAL A 191 -16.14 11.42 -14.29
CA VAL A 191 -16.33 12.74 -13.69
C VAL A 191 -15.12 13.06 -12.81
N LEU A 192 -14.63 14.28 -12.93
CA LEU A 192 -13.60 14.83 -12.04
C LEU A 192 -14.31 15.51 -10.86
N GLN A 193 -14.01 15.05 -9.63
CA GLN A 193 -14.62 15.58 -8.42
C GLN A 193 -13.55 15.99 -7.42
N LYS A 194 -13.82 17.02 -6.63
CA LYS A 194 -12.97 17.45 -5.54
C LYS A 194 -13.14 16.53 -4.32
N LYS A 195 -12.05 16.17 -3.63
CA LYS A 195 -12.07 15.29 -2.45
C LYS A 195 -12.94 15.84 -1.32
N SER A 196 -12.91 17.14 -1.09
CA SER A 196 -13.72 17.80 -0.06
C SER A 196 -15.25 17.64 -0.26
N THR A 197 -15.71 17.24 -1.45
CA THR A 197 -17.12 16.99 -1.76
C THR A 197 -17.51 15.52 -1.69
N ASN A 198 -16.57 14.61 -1.39
CA ASN A 198 -16.88 13.19 -1.23
C ASN A 198 -17.59 12.93 0.12
N ASN A 199 -18.25 11.79 0.21
CA ASN A 199 -19.03 11.39 1.39
C ASN A 199 -18.16 11.19 2.65
N PHE A 200 -16.87 10.92 2.48
CA PHE A 200 -15.93 10.64 3.58
C PHE A 200 -15.32 11.91 4.17
N LYS A 201 -15.31 13.02 3.41
CA LYS A 201 -14.76 14.33 3.82
C LYS A 201 -13.33 14.24 4.38
N ASN A 202 -12.55 13.28 3.89
CA ASN A 202 -11.15 13.15 4.29
C ASN A 202 -10.23 13.81 3.25
N HIS A 203 -9.04 14.18 3.71
CA HIS A 203 -8.01 14.83 2.90
C HIS A 203 -6.77 13.95 2.74
N TYR A 204 -6.96 12.63 2.66
CA TYR A 204 -5.88 11.67 2.53
C TYR A 204 -4.97 12.01 1.34
N LEU A 205 -3.70 12.33 1.64
CA LEU A 205 -2.68 12.78 0.67
C LEU A 205 -3.20 13.89 -0.28
N GLU A 206 -3.81 14.92 0.27
CA GLU A 206 -4.24 16.11 -0.48
C GLU A 206 -3.26 17.26 -0.21
N GLY A 207 -2.55 17.72 -1.27
CA GLY A 207 -1.52 18.74 -1.16
C GLY A 207 -0.12 18.19 -0.99
N PRO A 208 0.83 18.99 -0.49
CA PRO A 208 2.22 18.58 -0.33
C PRO A 208 2.38 17.57 0.79
N PHE A 209 3.22 16.58 0.57
CA PHE A 209 3.62 15.60 1.57
C PHE A 209 5.09 15.22 1.38
N GLY A 210 5.68 14.60 2.39
CA GLY A 210 7.05 14.13 2.29
C GLY A 210 7.54 13.51 3.57
N GLY A 211 8.76 12.97 3.54
CA GLY A 211 9.36 12.37 4.72
C GLY A 211 10.71 11.76 4.44
N ALA A 212 11.26 11.16 5.48
CA ALA A 212 12.56 10.51 5.43
C ALA A 212 12.55 9.19 6.20
N ILE A 213 13.32 8.23 5.72
CA ILE A 213 13.59 6.95 6.38
C ILE A 213 15.10 6.82 6.56
N LEU A 214 15.54 6.64 7.79
CA LEU A 214 16.91 6.27 8.09
C LEU A 214 16.98 4.75 8.24
N HIS A 215 17.48 4.07 7.20
CA HIS A 215 17.60 2.63 7.15
C HIS A 215 18.89 2.13 7.82
N PHE A 216 18.80 1.09 8.63
CA PHE A 216 19.92 0.38 9.20
C PHE A 216 20.05 -1.02 8.59
N ARG A 217 21.15 -1.28 7.87
CA ARG A 217 21.50 -2.58 7.24
C ARG A 217 20.34 -3.25 6.48
N LYS A 218 19.39 -2.50 5.97
CA LYS A 218 18.17 -3.01 5.32
C LYS A 218 17.32 -3.94 6.21
N LYS A 219 17.49 -3.89 7.53
CA LYS A 219 16.75 -4.73 8.49
C LYS A 219 15.80 -3.93 9.36
N ALA A 220 16.10 -2.66 9.57
CA ALA A 220 15.31 -1.77 10.39
C ALA A 220 15.40 -0.35 9.83
N GLY A 221 14.51 0.52 10.26
CA GLY A 221 14.58 1.94 9.95
C GLY A 221 13.71 2.76 10.86
N LEU A 222 14.09 4.03 10.99
CA LEU A 222 13.30 5.07 11.66
C LEU A 222 12.72 5.98 10.59
N MET A 223 11.50 6.44 10.80
CA MET A 223 10.73 7.22 9.85
C MET A 223 10.20 8.50 10.47
N VAL A 224 10.22 9.56 9.70
CA VAL A 224 9.48 10.80 9.98
C VAL A 224 8.82 11.25 8.70
N GLU A 225 7.56 11.67 8.77
CA GLU A 225 6.81 12.15 7.61
C GLU A 225 5.85 13.27 7.96
N TYR A 226 5.54 14.07 6.96
CA TYR A 226 4.38 14.96 6.89
C TYR A 226 3.43 14.41 5.81
N ASP A 227 2.22 14.04 6.21
CA ASP A 227 1.25 13.32 5.37
C ASP A 227 0.22 14.27 4.68
N SER A 228 0.52 15.53 4.54
CA SER A 228 -0.31 16.66 4.13
C SER A 228 -1.15 17.28 5.26
N GLN A 229 -1.21 16.67 6.43
CA GLN A 229 -2.02 17.15 7.57
C GLN A 229 -1.24 17.08 8.90
N HIS A 230 -0.50 15.99 9.13
CA HIS A 230 0.12 15.68 10.41
C HIS A 230 1.59 15.30 10.23
N ILE A 231 2.36 15.47 11.29
CA ILE A 231 3.71 14.93 11.40
C ILE A 231 3.64 13.60 12.13
N ASN A 232 4.09 12.54 11.47
CA ASN A 232 4.11 11.20 12.01
C ASN A 232 5.54 10.72 12.17
N VAL A 233 5.79 9.92 13.20
CA VAL A 233 7.08 9.28 13.45
C VAL A 233 6.91 7.79 13.64
N GLY A 234 7.86 6.98 13.20
CA GLY A 234 7.73 5.55 13.35
C GLY A 234 9.00 4.79 13.05
N GLY A 235 8.85 3.50 12.96
CA GLY A 235 9.95 2.61 12.58
C GLY A 235 9.45 1.27 12.09
N TYR A 236 10.36 0.51 11.53
CA TYR A 236 10.10 -0.85 11.09
C TYR A 236 11.28 -1.77 11.37
N VAL A 237 10.98 -3.07 11.44
CA VAL A 237 11.97 -4.15 11.51
C VAL A 237 11.58 -5.23 10.53
N THR A 238 12.56 -5.78 9.80
CA THR A 238 12.35 -6.87 8.84
C THR A 238 13.07 -8.13 9.29
N PHE A 239 12.30 -9.19 9.47
CA PHE A 239 12.77 -10.53 9.83
C PHE A 239 12.88 -11.41 8.59
N PHE A 240 13.85 -12.32 8.59
CA PHE A 240 14.04 -13.32 7.53
C PHE A 240 14.07 -12.74 6.11
N LYS A 241 14.37 -11.42 5.97
CA LYS A 241 14.34 -10.69 4.69
C LYS A 241 12.99 -10.67 3.97
N LYS A 242 11.89 -10.92 4.65
CA LYS A 242 10.57 -11.05 4.04
C LYS A 242 9.43 -10.51 4.88
N TRP A 243 9.51 -10.66 6.17
CA TRP A 243 8.46 -10.26 7.09
C TRP A 243 8.82 -8.95 7.76
N THR A 244 8.05 -7.92 7.49
CA THR A 244 8.25 -6.59 8.05
C THR A 244 7.14 -6.31 9.07
N LEU A 245 7.55 -5.85 10.25
CA LEU A 245 6.68 -5.22 11.24
C LEU A 245 6.97 -3.73 11.24
N GLN A 246 5.93 -2.93 11.34
CA GLN A 246 6.03 -1.48 11.43
C GLN A 246 5.12 -0.95 12.54
N ALA A 247 5.53 0.15 13.17
CA ALA A 247 4.70 0.91 14.07
C ALA A 247 5.09 2.39 14.04
N GLY A 248 4.13 3.24 14.37
CA GLY A 248 4.37 4.67 14.43
C GLY A 248 3.36 5.38 15.31
N LEU A 249 3.69 6.61 15.67
CA LEU A 249 2.83 7.57 16.33
C LEU A 249 2.36 8.59 15.29
N LEU A 250 1.07 8.63 15.08
CA LEU A 250 0.43 9.60 14.21
C LEU A 250 0.20 10.87 15.03
N ASN A 251 0.74 12.00 14.55
CA ASN A 251 0.71 13.30 15.22
C ASN A 251 1.18 13.26 16.71
N GLY A 252 1.96 12.25 17.06
CA GLY A 252 2.45 12.06 18.44
C GLY A 252 1.43 11.54 19.46
N ASP A 253 0.19 11.24 19.07
CA ASP A 253 -0.90 10.89 19.99
C ASP A 253 -1.43 9.47 19.85
N GLN A 254 -1.45 8.87 18.64
CA GLN A 254 -2.04 7.55 18.45
C GLN A 254 -1.14 6.58 17.69
N VAL A 255 -1.20 5.31 18.13
CA VAL A 255 -0.39 4.25 17.55
C VAL A 255 -1.05 3.67 16.31
N MET A 256 -0.34 3.72 15.21
CA MET A 256 -0.56 2.90 14.02
C MET A 256 0.44 1.75 14.03
N PHE A 257 0.02 0.57 13.59
CA PHE A 257 0.94 -0.56 13.38
C PHE A 257 0.52 -1.40 12.18
N GLY A 258 1.47 -2.15 11.66
CA GLY A 258 1.22 -3.01 10.52
C GLY A 258 2.23 -4.12 10.35
N THR A 259 1.90 -5.04 9.46
CA THR A 259 2.76 -6.17 9.10
C THR A 259 2.66 -6.47 7.61
N SER A 260 3.74 -6.94 7.03
CA SER A 260 3.74 -7.35 5.62
C SER A 260 4.68 -8.52 5.35
N LEU A 261 4.29 -9.33 4.37
CA LEU A 261 5.11 -10.39 3.79
C LEU A 261 5.43 -10.04 2.34
N ASN A 262 6.69 -10.16 1.98
CA ASN A 262 7.19 -9.86 0.64
C ASN A 262 7.84 -11.09 0.01
N THR A 263 7.55 -11.33 -1.27
CA THR A 263 8.16 -12.40 -2.06
C THR A 263 8.31 -11.97 -3.52
N ASN A 264 9.10 -12.72 -4.29
CA ASN A 264 9.19 -12.49 -5.73
C ASN A 264 8.70 -13.75 -6.46
N LEU A 265 7.55 -13.63 -7.15
CA LEU A 265 6.87 -14.75 -7.78
C LEU A 265 7.65 -15.34 -8.95
N LEU A 266 8.34 -14.51 -9.75
CA LEU A 266 9.12 -15.00 -10.90
C LEU A 266 10.27 -15.91 -10.48
N LYS A 267 10.93 -15.59 -9.38
CA LYS A 267 12.02 -16.43 -8.83
C LYS A 267 11.50 -17.74 -8.26
N SER A 268 10.34 -17.70 -7.62
CA SER A 268 9.68 -18.91 -7.11
C SER A 268 9.32 -19.87 -8.23
N LEU A 269 8.81 -19.37 -9.34
CA LEU A 269 8.47 -20.17 -10.53
C LEU A 269 9.70 -20.78 -11.22
N THR A 270 10.81 -20.04 -11.30
CA THR A 270 12.06 -20.54 -11.91
C THR A 270 12.67 -21.69 -11.08
N PHE A 271 12.51 -21.66 -9.77
CA PHE A 271 12.96 -22.75 -8.90
C PHE A 271 12.12 -24.03 -9.08
N LEU A 272 10.81 -23.89 -9.30
CA LEU A 272 9.92 -25.03 -9.53
C LEU A 272 10.17 -25.71 -10.89
N LYS A 273 10.63 -24.97 -11.90
CA LYS A 273 10.98 -25.53 -13.22
C LYS A 273 12.32 -26.29 -13.26
N LYS A 274 13.17 -26.16 -12.23
CA LYS A 274 14.47 -26.82 -12.12
C LYS A 274 14.44 -28.13 -11.32
N LYS A 275 13.28 -28.54 -10.83
CA LYS A 275 13.00 -29.83 -10.23
C LYS A 275 12.16 -30.68 -11.19
#